data_d3f6469e0d1a0c0fbe3f4ddc51cc087b
#
_entry.id   d3f6469e0d1a0c0fbe3f4ddc51cc087b
#
_cell.length_a   1.000
_cell.length_b   1.000
_cell.length_c   1.000
_cell.angle_alpha   90.00
_cell.angle_beta   90.00
_cell.angle_gamma   90.00
#
_symmetry.space_group_name_H-M   'P 1'
#
loop_
_entity.id
_entity.type
_entity.pdbx_description
1 polymer ?
#
loop_
_entity_poly.entity_id
_entity_poly.type
_entity_poly.pdbx_seq_one_letter_code
_entity_poly.pdbx_strand_id
1 'polypeptide(L)'
;MTLNRNPDNFFAETEQVAFHPGHVVPGIDFTNDPLLQGRLFSYTDTQLIRLGGPNFHEIPINRPIAPIHNNQRDGYMRQMINPGQSSYNPNSTGNNAPYQTPQDDGGYTSYHERIDGRKIRGRSESFFDFFSQPAMFYHSQSEAEQNHIVDAFRFELGKVKEEVIRKRVVSLLVQIDKTLAKQVADGLGFEVPKPEKIHNHAVPPDVDPMKYQSRKAAPMIDKAPSLSMADTVKDTIKSRKVAIIANDGADANAITTMQKAIEGAGGMTKVIALHQGSIKCDGIELPAEESYLTAASVLFDAVYLPGGKKSVDALKAEPDILHFISEAYKHCKAIAADDEGVDLLKMTAAGEKIDENMDDVLAKGIVLNQTPEAFMKAIARHRFWVRQQPGKVPA
;
A
#
# COMPACT_ATOMS: atom_id res chain seq x y z
N MET A 1 -10.76 5.29 -10.20
CA MET A 1 -10.07 6.23 -9.28
C MET A 1 -8.60 6.23 -9.65
N THR A 2 -7.96 7.41 -9.74
CA THR A 2 -6.54 7.55 -10.07
C THR A 2 -5.85 8.29 -8.94
N LEU A 3 -4.84 7.68 -8.34
CA LEU A 3 -4.01 8.29 -7.30
C LEU A 3 -2.74 8.82 -7.96
N ASN A 4 -2.77 10.09 -8.38
CA ASN A 4 -1.74 10.69 -9.22
C ASN A 4 -1.12 11.98 -8.66
N ARG A 5 -1.53 12.40 -7.47
CA ARG A 5 -1.05 13.61 -6.81
C ARG A 5 -1.12 13.46 -5.29
N ASN A 6 -0.13 13.97 -4.59
CA ASN A 6 -0.19 14.20 -3.15
C ASN A 6 -0.88 15.55 -2.84
N PRO A 7 -1.45 15.72 -1.63
CA PRO A 7 -1.93 17.02 -1.19
C PRO A 7 -0.79 18.05 -1.15
N ASP A 8 -1.09 19.28 -1.55
CA ASP A 8 -0.16 20.41 -1.41
C ASP A 8 -0.25 21.03 0.00
N ASN A 9 -1.44 20.99 0.59
CA ASN A 9 -1.69 21.53 1.92
C ASN A 9 -2.50 20.53 2.74
N PHE A 10 -1.88 19.96 3.78
CA PHE A 10 -2.49 18.98 4.65
C PHE A 10 -3.79 19.49 5.31
N PHE A 11 -3.81 20.75 5.79
CA PHE A 11 -4.95 21.29 6.51
C PHE A 11 -6.16 21.51 5.61
N ALA A 12 -5.94 21.98 4.39
CA ALA A 12 -7.02 22.25 3.44
C ALA A 12 -7.50 21.01 2.68
N GLU A 13 -6.57 20.07 2.36
CA GLU A 13 -6.83 18.96 1.44
C GLU A 13 -6.90 17.59 2.11
N THR A 14 -6.53 17.46 3.40
CA THR A 14 -6.54 16.18 4.13
C THR A 14 -7.31 16.27 5.43
N GLU A 15 -6.97 17.19 6.34
CA GLU A 15 -7.60 17.29 7.66
C GLU A 15 -9.11 17.56 7.57
N GLN A 16 -9.54 18.37 6.62
CA GLN A 16 -10.93 18.77 6.43
C GLN A 16 -11.74 17.79 5.57
N VAL A 17 -11.14 16.70 5.08
CA VAL A 17 -11.87 15.70 4.31
C VAL A 17 -12.99 15.08 5.17
N ALA A 18 -14.21 15.18 4.68
CA ALA A 18 -15.40 14.66 5.33
C ALA A 18 -15.98 13.49 4.54
N PHE A 19 -15.38 12.31 4.68
CA PHE A 19 -15.96 11.11 4.10
C PHE A 19 -17.33 10.84 4.76
N HIS A 20 -18.33 10.58 3.93
CA HIS A 20 -19.69 10.24 4.39
C HIS A 20 -20.27 9.14 3.50
N PRO A 21 -20.55 7.92 4.04
CA PRO A 21 -21.07 6.82 3.25
C PRO A 21 -22.46 7.07 2.67
N GLY A 22 -23.21 8.03 3.20
CA GLY A 22 -24.50 8.45 2.68
C GLY A 22 -24.43 9.38 1.46
N HIS A 23 -23.26 9.96 1.15
CA HIS A 23 -23.06 10.82 -0.01
C HIS A 23 -22.71 9.99 -1.23
N VAL A 24 -23.72 9.40 -1.84
CA VAL A 24 -23.58 8.54 -3.03
C VAL A 24 -24.11 9.24 -4.28
N VAL A 25 -23.69 8.75 -5.43
CA VAL A 25 -24.19 9.19 -6.74
C VAL A 25 -25.42 8.36 -7.16
N PRO A 26 -26.29 8.86 -8.05
CA PRO A 26 -27.35 8.05 -8.62
C PRO A 26 -26.86 6.73 -9.19
N GLY A 27 -27.58 5.64 -8.92
CA GLY A 27 -27.19 4.28 -9.30
C GLY A 27 -26.47 3.49 -8.20
N ILE A 28 -26.14 4.10 -7.07
CA ILE A 28 -25.63 3.43 -5.86
C ILE A 28 -26.67 3.53 -4.75
N ASP A 29 -26.97 2.40 -4.12
CA ASP A 29 -27.91 2.31 -3.01
C ASP A 29 -27.28 1.55 -1.82
N PHE A 30 -27.97 1.53 -0.70
CA PHE A 30 -27.49 1.00 0.57
C PHE A 30 -28.03 -0.40 0.81
N THR A 31 -27.15 -1.31 1.22
CA THR A 31 -27.56 -2.63 1.70
C THR A 31 -28.19 -2.54 3.10
N ASN A 32 -28.82 -3.63 3.52
CA ASN A 32 -29.39 -3.77 4.87
C ASN A 32 -28.32 -4.16 5.93
N ASP A 33 -27.03 -4.07 5.58
CA ASP A 33 -25.96 -4.31 6.56
C ASP A 33 -26.11 -3.35 7.75
N PRO A 34 -26.27 -3.85 8.98
CA PRO A 34 -26.53 -3.01 10.15
C PRO A 34 -25.37 -2.08 10.47
N LEU A 35 -24.13 -2.46 10.14
CA LEU A 35 -22.97 -1.60 10.32
C LEU A 35 -23.03 -0.43 9.33
N LEU A 36 -23.32 -0.69 8.06
CA LEU A 36 -23.49 0.37 7.05
C LEU A 36 -24.61 1.32 7.45
N GLN A 37 -25.76 0.78 7.85
CA GLN A 37 -26.92 1.59 8.29
C GLN A 37 -26.55 2.48 9.50
N GLY A 38 -25.80 1.97 10.46
CA GLY A 38 -25.29 2.77 11.59
C GLY A 38 -24.30 3.84 11.16
N ARG A 39 -23.47 3.59 10.14
CA ARG A 39 -22.50 4.54 9.58
C ARG A 39 -23.16 5.75 8.92
N LEU A 40 -24.36 5.62 8.36
CA LEU A 40 -25.11 6.74 7.80
C LEU A 40 -25.41 7.83 8.85
N PHE A 41 -25.56 7.45 10.10
CA PHE A 41 -25.75 8.37 11.22
C PHE A 41 -24.43 8.82 11.83
N SER A 42 -23.54 7.90 12.14
CA SER A 42 -22.31 8.20 12.87
C SER A 42 -21.37 9.10 12.09
N TYR A 43 -21.33 9.00 10.77
CA TYR A 43 -20.50 9.91 9.95
C TYR A 43 -21.11 11.31 9.85
N THR A 44 -22.44 11.43 9.83
CA THR A 44 -23.09 12.74 9.94
C THR A 44 -22.75 13.41 11.27
N ASP A 45 -22.90 12.68 12.37
CA ASP A 45 -22.62 13.19 13.72
C ASP A 45 -21.15 13.63 13.86
N THR A 46 -20.20 12.78 13.46
CA THR A 46 -18.78 13.11 13.57
C THR A 46 -18.38 14.30 12.71
N GLN A 47 -18.93 14.46 11.51
CA GLN A 47 -18.60 15.59 10.65
C GLN A 47 -19.16 16.93 11.19
N LEU A 48 -20.37 16.91 11.75
CA LEU A 48 -20.93 18.08 12.42
C LEU A 48 -20.08 18.55 13.60
N ILE A 49 -19.56 17.61 14.40
CA ILE A 49 -18.72 17.92 15.55
C ILE A 49 -17.31 18.33 15.11
N ARG A 50 -16.68 17.56 14.25
CA ARG A 50 -15.28 17.75 13.85
C ARG A 50 -15.06 18.99 13.00
N LEU A 51 -15.98 19.30 12.09
CA LEU A 51 -15.86 20.40 11.14
C LEU A 51 -16.67 21.65 11.52
N GLY A 52 -17.39 21.58 12.63
CA GLY A 52 -17.98 22.74 13.27
C GLY A 52 -19.31 23.21 12.72
N GLY A 53 -19.94 22.53 11.75
CA GLY A 53 -21.21 22.97 11.23
C GLY A 53 -21.83 22.09 10.16
N PRO A 54 -23.12 22.34 9.83
CA PRO A 54 -23.89 21.53 8.86
C PRO A 54 -23.43 21.71 7.41
N ASN A 55 -22.58 22.67 7.13
CA ASN A 55 -22.05 22.96 5.81
C ASN A 55 -20.72 22.23 5.49
N PHE A 56 -20.37 21.20 6.22
CA PHE A 56 -19.11 20.46 5.99
C PHE A 56 -18.97 19.94 4.54
N HIS A 57 -20.07 19.68 3.85
CA HIS A 57 -20.10 19.28 2.44
C HIS A 57 -19.85 20.44 1.46
N GLU A 58 -19.82 21.67 1.91
CA GLU A 58 -19.50 22.85 1.10
C GLU A 58 -18.03 23.34 1.27
N ILE A 59 -17.29 22.76 2.21
CA ILE A 59 -15.85 22.98 2.31
C ILE A 59 -15.20 22.54 0.98
N PRO A 60 -14.28 23.33 0.40
CA PRO A 60 -13.77 23.11 -0.96
C PRO A 60 -13.35 21.69 -1.28
N ILE A 61 -12.66 21.00 -0.36
CA ILE A 61 -12.21 19.62 -0.58
C ILE A 61 -13.36 18.59 -0.59
N ASN A 62 -14.47 18.90 0.08
CA ASN A 62 -15.63 18.03 0.22
C ASN A 62 -16.71 18.31 -0.84
N ARG A 63 -16.65 19.49 -1.44
CA ARG A 63 -17.67 19.92 -2.39
C ARG A 63 -17.59 19.12 -3.68
N PRO A 64 -18.73 18.57 -4.17
CA PRO A 64 -18.79 17.94 -5.48
C PRO A 64 -18.41 18.91 -6.59
N ILE A 65 -17.68 18.40 -7.60
CA ILE A 65 -17.34 19.18 -8.81
C ILE A 65 -18.57 19.32 -9.71
N ALA A 66 -19.35 18.24 -9.81
CA ALA A 66 -20.61 18.27 -10.57
C ALA A 66 -21.69 19.08 -9.84
N PRO A 67 -22.51 19.85 -10.55
CA PRO A 67 -23.64 20.52 -9.95
C PRO A 67 -24.59 19.55 -9.24
N ILE A 68 -24.98 19.91 -8.01
CA ILE A 68 -25.97 19.14 -7.25
C ILE A 68 -27.27 19.95 -7.18
N HIS A 69 -28.35 19.32 -7.58
CA HIS A 69 -29.70 19.86 -7.51
C HIS A 69 -30.51 19.04 -6.50
N ASN A 70 -30.72 19.62 -5.32
CA ASN A 70 -31.58 19.05 -4.28
C ASN A 70 -32.26 20.16 -3.47
N ASN A 71 -33.05 19.78 -2.47
CA ASN A 71 -33.78 20.76 -1.65
C ASN A 71 -32.96 21.35 -0.51
N GLN A 72 -31.72 20.94 -0.33
CA GLN A 72 -30.86 21.40 0.76
C GLN A 72 -30.18 22.71 0.37
N ARG A 73 -30.95 23.78 0.27
CA ARG A 73 -30.46 25.09 -0.16
C ARG A 73 -30.41 26.16 0.94
N ASP A 74 -31.16 25.99 2.00
CA ASP A 74 -31.29 26.97 3.08
C ASP A 74 -30.73 26.40 4.39
N GLY A 75 -30.17 27.26 5.25
CA GLY A 75 -29.65 26.88 6.55
C GLY A 75 -28.44 27.68 6.98
N TYR A 76 -27.94 27.40 8.18
CA TYR A 76 -26.77 28.04 8.74
C TYR A 76 -25.51 27.76 7.94
N MET A 77 -24.65 28.76 7.83
CA MET A 77 -23.29 28.64 7.30
C MET A 77 -23.23 28.17 5.84
N ARG A 78 -24.32 28.41 5.08
CA ARG A 78 -24.35 28.13 3.64
C ARG A 78 -23.31 28.99 2.92
N GLN A 79 -22.52 28.36 2.06
CA GLN A 79 -21.49 29.03 1.25
C GLN A 79 -21.87 29.08 -0.23
N MET A 80 -22.82 28.23 -0.65
CA MET A 80 -23.32 28.21 -2.02
C MET A 80 -24.53 29.16 -2.15
N ILE A 81 -24.52 29.95 -3.23
CA ILE A 81 -25.65 30.80 -3.58
C ILE A 81 -26.61 30.00 -4.46
N ASN A 82 -27.75 29.61 -3.89
CA ASN A 82 -28.80 28.90 -4.64
C ASN A 82 -29.81 29.93 -5.16
N PRO A 83 -29.94 30.11 -6.49
CA PRO A 83 -30.92 31.04 -7.06
C PRO A 83 -32.35 30.53 -6.87
N GLY A 84 -33.30 31.49 -6.94
CA GLY A 84 -34.72 31.20 -6.83
C GLY A 84 -35.29 31.42 -5.44
N GLN A 85 -36.61 31.45 -5.35
CA GLN A 85 -37.37 31.76 -4.12
C GLN A 85 -38.01 30.56 -3.46
N SER A 86 -38.08 29.42 -4.16
CA SER A 86 -38.81 28.22 -3.71
C SER A 86 -37.87 27.10 -3.33
N SER A 87 -38.10 26.52 -2.15
CA SER A 87 -37.35 25.33 -1.65
C SER A 87 -38.29 24.13 -1.37
N TYR A 88 -39.51 24.18 -1.82
CA TYR A 88 -40.54 23.16 -1.58
C TYR A 88 -41.46 23.00 -2.77
N ASN A 89 -42.15 21.88 -2.86
CA ASN A 89 -43.15 21.54 -3.85
C ASN A 89 -44.48 21.23 -3.12
N PRO A 90 -45.65 21.67 -3.65
CA PRO A 90 -45.85 22.44 -4.88
C PRO A 90 -45.62 23.95 -4.70
N ASN A 91 -45.23 24.65 -5.76
CA ASN A 91 -45.11 26.10 -5.77
C ASN A 91 -45.41 26.70 -7.15
N SER A 92 -45.73 27.99 -7.19
CA SER A 92 -45.98 28.75 -8.42
C SER A 92 -44.83 29.69 -8.81
N THR A 93 -43.81 29.83 -7.97
CA THR A 93 -42.71 30.83 -8.16
C THR A 93 -41.45 30.20 -8.71
N GLY A 94 -41.26 28.91 -8.57
CA GLY A 94 -40.09 28.18 -9.02
C GLY A 94 -40.41 27.15 -10.12
N ASN A 95 -41.42 27.39 -10.94
CA ASN A 95 -41.87 26.45 -11.97
C ASN A 95 -42.20 25.06 -11.39
N ASN A 96 -42.76 25.04 -10.19
CA ASN A 96 -43.09 23.87 -9.41
C ASN A 96 -41.85 22.99 -9.01
N ALA A 97 -40.64 23.52 -9.12
CA ALA A 97 -39.42 22.87 -8.60
C ALA A 97 -39.20 23.26 -7.12
N PRO A 98 -38.59 22.42 -6.30
CA PRO A 98 -38.02 21.10 -6.61
C PRO A 98 -39.09 19.98 -6.63
N TYR A 99 -38.84 18.98 -7.46
CA TYR A 99 -39.62 17.74 -7.51
C TYR A 99 -38.71 16.55 -7.84
N GLN A 100 -39.14 15.33 -7.54
CA GLN A 100 -38.39 14.16 -7.92
C GLN A 100 -38.53 13.90 -9.42
N THR A 101 -37.43 13.76 -10.11
CA THR A 101 -37.38 13.42 -11.53
C THR A 101 -37.91 11.99 -11.74
N PRO A 102 -38.87 11.75 -12.64
CA PRO A 102 -39.29 10.41 -13.01
C PRO A 102 -38.13 9.58 -13.59
N GLN A 103 -38.25 8.25 -13.50
CA GLN A 103 -37.22 7.35 -14.03
C GLN A 103 -36.98 7.53 -15.53
N ASP A 104 -38.02 7.74 -16.29
CA ASP A 104 -37.98 7.95 -17.75
C ASP A 104 -37.22 9.25 -18.13
N ASP A 105 -37.17 10.22 -17.23
CA ASP A 105 -36.44 11.47 -17.38
C ASP A 105 -35.08 11.44 -16.70
N GLY A 106 -34.54 10.26 -16.37
CA GLY A 106 -33.24 10.05 -15.74
C GLY A 106 -33.24 10.12 -14.21
N GLY A 107 -34.42 10.05 -13.58
CA GLY A 107 -34.54 9.94 -12.12
C GLY A 107 -34.01 8.61 -11.60
N TYR A 108 -33.51 8.64 -10.37
CA TYR A 108 -32.97 7.45 -9.70
C TYR A 108 -34.11 6.73 -8.94
N THR A 109 -34.09 5.41 -9.01
CA THR A 109 -34.93 4.55 -8.18
C THR A 109 -34.09 3.55 -7.41
N SER A 110 -34.47 3.29 -6.16
CA SER A 110 -33.82 2.25 -5.35
C SER A 110 -34.07 0.86 -5.94
N TYR A 111 -33.13 -0.05 -5.70
CA TYR A 111 -33.31 -1.46 -6.02
C TYR A 111 -34.42 -2.06 -5.16
N HIS A 112 -35.43 -2.67 -5.83
CA HIS A 112 -36.55 -3.31 -5.17
C HIS A 112 -36.24 -4.79 -4.94
N GLU A 113 -36.10 -5.19 -3.67
CA GLU A 113 -35.94 -6.58 -3.28
C GLU A 113 -37.12 -7.04 -2.40
N ARG A 114 -37.69 -8.18 -2.75
CA ARG A 114 -38.67 -8.83 -1.87
C ARG A 114 -37.95 -9.52 -0.73
N ILE A 115 -38.25 -9.15 0.51
CA ILE A 115 -37.79 -9.83 1.72
C ILE A 115 -38.96 -10.60 2.32
N ASP A 116 -38.77 -11.92 2.47
CA ASP A 116 -39.73 -12.80 3.13
C ASP A 116 -39.04 -13.44 4.35
N GLY A 117 -39.30 -12.90 5.52
CA GLY A 117 -38.59 -13.32 6.74
C GLY A 117 -39.06 -12.57 7.98
N ARG A 118 -38.47 -12.97 9.11
CA ARG A 118 -38.67 -12.31 10.41
C ARG A 118 -37.55 -11.32 10.66
N LYS A 119 -37.85 -10.14 11.19
CA LYS A 119 -36.87 -9.22 11.68
C LYS A 119 -36.29 -9.77 13.00
N ILE A 120 -35.05 -10.22 12.97
CA ILE A 120 -34.33 -10.72 14.14
C ILE A 120 -33.08 -9.90 14.39
N ARG A 121 -32.59 -9.93 15.64
CA ARG A 121 -31.28 -9.39 16.00
C ARG A 121 -30.27 -10.52 15.88
N GLY A 122 -29.71 -10.73 14.72
CA GLY A 122 -28.77 -11.82 14.45
C GLY A 122 -27.77 -11.46 13.37
N ARG A 123 -26.73 -12.25 13.23
CA ARG A 123 -25.75 -12.13 12.16
C ARG A 123 -25.97 -13.24 11.13
N SER A 124 -25.64 -12.97 9.89
CA SER A 124 -25.60 -14.00 8.83
C SER A 124 -24.66 -15.14 9.22
N GLU A 125 -24.99 -16.35 8.81
CA GLU A 125 -24.11 -17.51 9.02
C GLU A 125 -22.73 -17.33 8.37
N SER A 126 -22.65 -16.62 7.26
CA SER A 126 -21.38 -16.29 6.59
C SER A 126 -20.44 -15.44 7.44
N PHE A 127 -20.98 -14.68 8.41
CA PHE A 127 -20.17 -13.90 9.34
C PHE A 127 -19.28 -14.78 10.23
N PHE A 128 -19.62 -16.04 10.44
CA PHE A 128 -18.86 -16.97 11.27
C PHE A 128 -17.80 -17.75 10.49
N ASP A 129 -17.65 -17.47 9.22
CA ASP A 129 -16.53 -17.94 8.41
C ASP A 129 -15.36 -16.97 8.52
N PHE A 130 -14.54 -17.15 9.56
CA PHE A 130 -13.38 -16.32 9.83
C PHE A 130 -12.12 -16.78 9.09
N PHE A 131 -12.11 -17.96 8.51
CA PHE A 131 -10.89 -18.63 8.06
C PHE A 131 -10.81 -18.84 6.54
N SER A 132 -11.92 -18.88 5.82
CA SER A 132 -11.90 -19.13 4.37
C SER A 132 -11.16 -18.06 3.59
N GLN A 133 -11.42 -16.78 3.87
CA GLN A 133 -10.77 -15.67 3.19
C GLN A 133 -9.27 -15.56 3.54
N PRO A 134 -8.84 -15.66 4.81
CA PRO A 134 -7.43 -15.74 5.15
C PRO A 134 -6.69 -16.94 4.54
N ALA A 135 -7.32 -18.11 4.46
CA ALA A 135 -6.73 -19.29 3.82
C ALA A 135 -6.52 -19.04 2.33
N MET A 136 -7.55 -18.56 1.62
CA MET A 136 -7.44 -18.17 0.21
C MET A 136 -6.33 -17.15 0.00
N PHE A 137 -6.25 -16.12 0.83
CA PHE A 137 -5.20 -15.10 0.74
C PHE A 137 -3.81 -15.72 0.90
N TYR A 138 -3.58 -16.49 1.97
CA TYR A 138 -2.28 -17.11 2.24
C TYR A 138 -1.85 -18.05 1.12
N HIS A 139 -2.76 -18.92 0.63
CA HIS A 139 -2.47 -19.85 -0.47
C HIS A 139 -2.26 -19.13 -1.82
N SER A 140 -2.74 -17.92 -1.96
CA SER A 140 -2.55 -17.11 -3.16
C SER A 140 -1.18 -16.42 -3.22
N GLN A 141 -0.48 -16.37 -2.10
CA GLN A 141 0.83 -15.72 -2.01
C GLN A 141 1.94 -16.59 -2.60
N SER A 142 2.97 -15.95 -3.18
CA SER A 142 4.21 -16.62 -3.55
C SER A 142 4.95 -17.12 -2.29
N GLU A 143 5.91 -18.02 -2.46
CA GLU A 143 6.73 -18.52 -1.34
C GLU A 143 7.42 -17.40 -0.55
N ALA A 144 7.97 -16.39 -1.25
CA ALA A 144 8.58 -15.24 -0.60
C ALA A 144 7.58 -14.45 0.25
N GLU A 145 6.37 -14.23 -0.27
CA GLU A 145 5.31 -13.53 0.46
C GLU A 145 4.79 -14.35 1.65
N GLN A 146 4.68 -15.67 1.51
CA GLN A 146 4.34 -16.57 2.63
C GLN A 146 5.40 -16.51 3.74
N ASN A 147 6.67 -16.50 3.36
CA ASN A 147 7.77 -16.33 4.33
C ASN A 147 7.70 -14.97 5.04
N HIS A 148 7.37 -13.89 4.32
CA HIS A 148 7.14 -12.57 4.93
C HIS A 148 5.99 -12.58 5.95
N ILE A 149 4.91 -13.29 5.65
CA ILE A 149 3.77 -13.45 6.58
C ILE A 149 4.22 -14.19 7.84
N VAL A 150 4.99 -15.28 7.69
CA VAL A 150 5.55 -16.03 8.82
C VAL A 150 6.44 -15.13 9.69
N ASP A 151 7.35 -14.38 9.07
CA ASP A 151 8.29 -13.51 9.79
C ASP A 151 7.56 -12.35 10.48
N ALA A 152 6.51 -11.80 9.86
CA ALA A 152 5.67 -10.78 10.46
C ALA A 152 4.95 -11.31 11.72
N PHE A 153 4.38 -12.51 11.66
CA PHE A 153 3.76 -13.14 12.83
C PHE A 153 4.79 -13.41 13.95
N ARG A 154 5.98 -13.91 13.62
CA ARG A 154 7.06 -14.11 14.58
C ARG A 154 7.48 -12.82 15.25
N PHE A 155 7.66 -11.76 14.47
CA PHE A 155 8.07 -10.45 14.96
C PHE A 155 7.02 -9.83 15.88
N GLU A 156 5.76 -9.81 15.47
CA GLU A 156 4.71 -9.18 16.28
C GLU A 156 4.33 -10.02 17.51
N LEU A 157 4.19 -11.33 17.36
CA LEU A 157 3.89 -12.21 18.49
C LEU A 157 5.07 -12.32 19.47
N GLY A 158 6.31 -12.16 18.99
CA GLY A 158 7.50 -12.11 19.84
C GLY A 158 7.49 -10.97 20.85
N LYS A 159 6.79 -9.87 20.55
CA LYS A 159 6.60 -8.72 21.47
C LYS A 159 5.51 -8.97 22.52
N VAL A 160 4.63 -9.94 22.32
CA VAL A 160 3.55 -10.27 23.25
C VAL A 160 4.13 -11.00 24.45
N LYS A 161 4.01 -10.44 25.64
CA LYS A 161 4.57 -11.00 26.88
C LYS A 161 3.92 -12.32 27.29
N GLU A 162 2.60 -12.40 27.15
CA GLU A 162 1.78 -13.53 27.62
C GLU A 162 1.85 -14.70 26.62
N GLU A 163 2.51 -15.78 27.01
CA GLU A 163 2.65 -16.98 26.18
C GLU A 163 1.31 -17.59 25.77
N VAL A 164 0.32 -17.56 26.69
CA VAL A 164 -1.02 -18.07 26.41
C VAL A 164 -1.69 -17.35 25.23
N ILE A 165 -1.43 -16.04 25.06
CA ILE A 165 -1.95 -15.25 23.95
C ILE A 165 -1.25 -15.67 22.66
N ARG A 166 0.08 -15.81 22.68
CA ARG A 166 0.86 -16.30 21.52
C ARG A 166 0.36 -17.67 21.05
N LYS A 167 0.20 -18.62 21.98
CA LYS A 167 -0.31 -19.96 21.68
C LYS A 167 -1.73 -19.93 21.12
N ARG A 168 -2.60 -19.06 21.64
CA ARG A 168 -3.97 -18.91 21.12
C ARG A 168 -3.99 -18.39 19.69
N VAL A 169 -3.17 -17.40 19.36
CA VAL A 169 -3.06 -16.91 17.97
C VAL A 169 -2.56 -18.01 17.05
N VAL A 170 -1.50 -18.74 17.42
CA VAL A 170 -0.99 -19.86 16.62
C VAL A 170 -2.05 -20.96 16.44
N SER A 171 -2.89 -21.22 17.45
CA SER A 171 -4.00 -22.17 17.31
C SER A 171 -5.04 -21.73 16.26
N LEU A 172 -5.24 -20.40 16.10
CA LEU A 172 -6.08 -19.87 15.02
C LEU A 172 -5.43 -20.05 13.66
N LEU A 173 -4.10 -19.83 13.55
CA LEU A 173 -3.37 -20.05 12.31
C LEU A 173 -3.46 -21.48 11.81
N VAL A 174 -3.60 -22.49 12.69
CA VAL A 174 -3.87 -23.90 12.31
C VAL A 174 -5.14 -24.04 11.47
N GLN A 175 -6.14 -23.18 11.68
CA GLN A 175 -7.39 -23.18 10.93
C GLN A 175 -7.22 -22.60 9.52
N ILE A 176 -6.16 -21.83 9.29
CA ILE A 176 -5.82 -21.20 8.01
C ILE A 176 -4.92 -22.15 7.21
N ASP A 177 -3.74 -22.44 7.76
CA ASP A 177 -2.77 -23.36 7.18
C ASP A 177 -1.86 -23.96 8.26
N LYS A 178 -1.65 -25.28 8.20
CA LYS A 178 -0.85 -26.00 9.20
C LYS A 178 0.64 -25.70 9.09
N THR A 179 1.14 -25.45 7.88
CA THR A 179 2.55 -25.12 7.64
C THR A 179 2.87 -23.73 8.17
N LEU A 180 1.98 -22.75 7.92
CA LEU A 180 2.05 -21.42 8.50
C LEU A 180 2.12 -21.50 10.03
N ALA A 181 1.17 -22.19 10.66
CA ALA A 181 1.12 -22.33 12.11
C ALA A 181 2.39 -22.97 12.68
N LYS A 182 2.90 -24.02 12.01
CA LYS A 182 4.13 -24.69 12.42
C LYS A 182 5.34 -23.76 12.36
N GLN A 183 5.54 -23.08 11.22
CA GLN A 183 6.66 -22.18 11.04
C GLN A 183 6.64 -21.05 12.07
N VAL A 184 5.47 -20.47 12.35
CA VAL A 184 5.34 -19.41 13.37
C VAL A 184 5.65 -19.96 14.76
N ALA A 185 5.11 -21.12 15.14
CA ALA A 185 5.38 -21.78 16.43
C ALA A 185 6.87 -22.07 16.64
N ASP A 186 7.52 -22.64 15.62
CA ASP A 186 8.96 -22.94 15.64
C ASP A 186 9.80 -21.66 15.91
N GLY A 187 9.43 -20.54 15.28
CA GLY A 187 10.09 -19.26 15.52
C GLY A 187 9.82 -18.64 16.88
N LEU A 188 8.72 -19.00 17.54
CA LEU A 188 8.37 -18.55 18.89
C LEU A 188 8.82 -19.52 19.99
N GLY A 189 9.43 -20.66 19.64
CA GLY A 189 10.03 -21.60 20.57
C GLY A 189 9.03 -22.52 21.30
N PHE A 190 7.87 -22.84 20.70
CA PHE A 190 6.91 -23.80 21.29
C PHE A 190 6.28 -24.70 20.22
N GLU A 191 5.74 -25.82 20.65
CA GLU A 191 5.01 -26.73 19.77
C GLU A 191 3.67 -26.15 19.35
N VAL A 192 3.21 -26.54 18.13
CA VAL A 192 1.90 -26.11 17.62
C VAL A 192 0.79 -26.52 18.60
N PRO A 193 0.05 -25.58 19.18
CA PRO A 193 -1.01 -25.93 20.12
C PRO A 193 -2.16 -26.63 19.40
N LYS A 194 -2.86 -27.49 20.13
CA LYS A 194 -4.11 -28.05 19.63
C LYS A 194 -5.12 -26.90 19.42
N PRO A 195 -5.87 -26.90 18.32
CA PRO A 195 -6.90 -25.89 18.09
C PRO A 195 -7.91 -25.89 19.24
N GLU A 196 -7.99 -24.77 19.94
CA GLU A 196 -9.04 -24.58 20.95
C GLU A 196 -10.36 -24.31 20.26
N LYS A 197 -11.42 -24.88 20.79
CA LYS A 197 -12.76 -24.60 20.34
C LYS A 197 -13.18 -23.24 20.94
N ILE A 198 -13.15 -22.23 20.11
CA ILE A 198 -13.59 -20.89 20.53
C ILE A 198 -15.12 -20.92 20.65
N HIS A 199 -15.64 -20.65 21.86
CA HIS A 199 -17.07 -20.45 22.05
C HIS A 199 -17.42 -18.99 21.90
N ASN A 200 -18.21 -18.70 20.89
CA ASN A 200 -18.81 -17.38 20.74
C ASN A 200 -20.01 -17.26 21.70
N HIS A 201 -19.89 -16.34 22.67
CA HIS A 201 -20.96 -16.02 23.61
C HIS A 201 -21.75 -14.75 23.21
N ALA A 202 -21.31 -14.04 22.15
CA ALA A 202 -21.98 -12.84 21.66
C ALA A 202 -23.14 -13.21 20.73
N VAL A 203 -24.12 -13.90 21.27
CA VAL A 203 -25.32 -14.35 20.55
C VAL A 203 -26.58 -13.81 21.25
N PRO A 204 -27.67 -13.57 20.51
CA PRO A 204 -28.95 -13.23 21.13
C PRO A 204 -29.46 -14.35 22.04
N PRO A 205 -30.19 -14.05 23.13
CA PRO A 205 -30.64 -15.05 24.08
C PRO A 205 -31.71 -16.00 23.55
N ASP A 206 -32.34 -15.68 22.45
CA ASP A 206 -33.42 -16.40 21.80
C ASP A 206 -32.99 -17.28 20.62
N VAL A 207 -31.70 -17.47 20.44
CA VAL A 207 -31.15 -18.30 19.34
C VAL A 207 -30.33 -19.47 19.88
N ASP A 208 -30.16 -20.50 19.06
CA ASP A 208 -29.24 -21.61 19.36
C ASP A 208 -27.78 -21.15 19.21
N PRO A 209 -27.00 -21.06 20.32
CA PRO A 209 -25.60 -20.61 20.27
C PRO A 209 -24.73 -21.45 19.33
N MET A 210 -25.06 -22.73 19.11
CA MET A 210 -24.26 -23.64 18.29
C MET A 210 -24.27 -23.25 16.81
N LYS A 211 -25.30 -22.55 16.36
CA LYS A 211 -25.39 -22.03 14.98
C LYS A 211 -24.50 -20.81 14.74
N TYR A 212 -23.98 -20.19 15.80
CA TYR A 212 -23.19 -18.96 15.76
C TYR A 212 -21.72 -19.19 16.10
N GLN A 213 -21.23 -20.40 15.94
CA GLN A 213 -19.83 -20.74 16.18
C GLN A 213 -19.00 -20.64 14.90
N SER A 214 -17.68 -20.46 15.05
CA SER A 214 -16.74 -20.40 13.94
C SER A 214 -16.81 -21.67 13.07
N ARG A 215 -16.72 -21.48 11.77
CA ARG A 215 -16.73 -22.57 10.78
C ARG A 215 -15.31 -22.94 10.36
N LYS A 216 -15.12 -24.15 9.89
CA LYS A 216 -13.85 -24.53 9.23
C LYS A 216 -13.69 -23.74 7.94
N ALA A 217 -12.43 -23.44 7.59
CA ALA A 217 -12.12 -22.85 6.30
C ALA A 217 -12.67 -23.72 5.15
N ALA A 218 -13.41 -23.08 4.27
CA ALA A 218 -13.96 -23.69 3.05
C ALA A 218 -13.95 -22.62 1.94
N PRO A 219 -12.78 -22.19 1.46
CA PRO A 219 -12.69 -21.14 0.47
C PRO A 219 -13.34 -21.59 -0.84
N MET A 220 -14.19 -20.73 -1.42
CA MET A 220 -14.81 -20.98 -2.73
C MET A 220 -13.77 -20.98 -3.86
N ILE A 221 -12.66 -20.29 -3.65
CA ILE A 221 -11.51 -20.19 -4.55
C ILE A 221 -10.28 -20.52 -3.72
N ASP A 222 -9.55 -21.56 -4.07
CA ASP A 222 -8.37 -21.96 -3.33
C ASP A 222 -7.22 -20.97 -3.53
N LYS A 223 -7.08 -20.43 -4.73
CA LYS A 223 -5.98 -19.54 -5.10
C LYS A 223 -6.43 -18.49 -6.12
N ALA A 224 -6.12 -17.22 -5.83
CA ALA A 224 -6.35 -16.08 -6.70
C ALA A 224 -5.03 -15.34 -6.96
N PRO A 225 -4.34 -15.55 -8.11
CA PRO A 225 -3.03 -14.96 -8.40
C PRO A 225 -3.01 -13.44 -8.29
N SER A 226 -4.13 -12.77 -8.58
CA SER A 226 -4.27 -11.31 -8.45
C SER A 226 -4.07 -10.75 -7.03
N LEU A 227 -4.06 -11.61 -6.01
CA LEU A 227 -3.78 -11.24 -4.62
C LEU A 227 -2.28 -11.22 -4.32
N SER A 228 -1.44 -11.79 -5.19
CA SER A 228 0.01 -11.76 -5.03
C SER A 228 0.60 -10.50 -5.67
N MET A 229 1.37 -9.75 -4.91
CA MET A 229 2.15 -8.62 -5.43
C MET A 229 3.35 -9.08 -6.28
N ALA A 230 3.75 -10.34 -6.18
CA ALA A 230 4.80 -10.92 -7.01
C ALA A 230 4.38 -11.12 -8.47
N ASP A 231 3.08 -11.21 -8.74
CA ASP A 231 2.52 -11.40 -10.09
C ASP A 231 2.17 -10.08 -10.80
N THR A 232 2.72 -8.95 -10.34
CA THR A 232 2.55 -7.66 -10.99
C THR A 232 3.25 -7.59 -12.34
N VAL A 233 2.85 -6.63 -13.18
CA VAL A 233 3.47 -6.34 -14.48
C VAL A 233 4.97 -6.05 -14.30
N LYS A 234 5.81 -6.73 -15.10
CA LYS A 234 7.28 -6.70 -15.01
C LYS A 234 7.94 -6.24 -16.32
N ASP A 235 7.25 -5.47 -17.12
CA ASP A 235 7.71 -5.00 -18.42
C ASP A 235 7.96 -3.49 -18.50
N THR A 236 7.75 -2.77 -17.41
CA THR A 236 7.89 -1.32 -17.34
C THR A 236 8.59 -0.85 -16.07
N ILE A 237 9.32 0.27 -16.20
CA ILE A 237 9.91 0.99 -15.06
C ILE A 237 9.19 2.31 -14.76
N LYS A 238 8.04 2.53 -15.40
CA LYS A 238 7.26 3.74 -15.20
C LYS A 238 6.98 3.98 -13.72
N SER A 239 7.24 5.21 -13.25
CA SER A 239 7.13 5.64 -11.85
C SER A 239 8.13 5.01 -10.85
N ARG A 240 9.06 4.17 -11.28
CA ARG A 240 10.12 3.65 -10.41
C ARG A 240 11.16 4.74 -10.11
N LYS A 241 11.64 4.75 -8.88
CA LYS A 241 12.66 5.69 -8.41
C LYS A 241 14.00 4.99 -8.29
N VAL A 242 15.03 5.58 -8.90
CA VAL A 242 16.40 5.06 -8.88
C VAL A 242 17.31 6.03 -8.16
N ALA A 243 18.03 5.54 -7.15
CA ALA A 243 19.09 6.27 -6.47
C ALA A 243 20.38 6.15 -7.28
N ILE A 244 20.97 7.25 -7.67
CA ILE A 244 22.33 7.31 -8.25
C ILE A 244 23.26 7.80 -7.15
N ILE A 245 24.11 6.93 -6.62
CA ILE A 245 25.02 7.28 -5.53
C ILE A 245 26.33 7.76 -6.12
N ALA A 246 26.63 9.03 -5.98
CA ALA A 246 27.79 9.68 -6.58
C ALA A 246 28.32 10.82 -5.71
N ASN A 247 29.57 11.21 -5.92
CA ASN A 247 30.21 12.37 -5.30
C ASN A 247 31.12 13.07 -6.30
N ASP A 248 31.81 14.11 -5.88
CA ASP A 248 32.80 14.82 -6.69
C ASP A 248 33.79 13.87 -7.37
N GLY A 249 33.95 14.02 -8.69
CA GLY A 249 34.79 13.18 -9.50
C GLY A 249 34.18 11.86 -9.96
N ALA A 250 32.83 11.74 -9.90
CA ALA A 250 32.09 10.66 -10.54
C ALA A 250 32.12 10.82 -12.07
N ASP A 251 31.86 9.73 -12.80
CA ASP A 251 31.70 9.76 -14.25
C ASP A 251 30.38 10.45 -14.63
N ALA A 252 30.49 11.72 -15.05
CA ALA A 252 29.35 12.53 -15.47
C ALA A 252 28.62 11.95 -16.67
N ASN A 253 29.33 11.32 -17.60
CA ASN A 253 28.74 10.76 -18.81
C ASN A 253 27.91 9.50 -18.50
N ALA A 254 28.44 8.64 -17.65
CA ALA A 254 27.72 7.45 -17.16
C ALA A 254 26.43 7.87 -16.41
N ILE A 255 26.50 8.85 -15.51
CA ILE A 255 25.34 9.38 -14.77
C ILE A 255 24.30 9.92 -15.75
N THR A 256 24.67 10.83 -16.64
CA THR A 256 23.71 11.49 -17.55
C THR A 256 23.11 10.52 -18.56
N THR A 257 23.86 9.52 -19.02
CA THR A 257 23.36 8.47 -19.92
C THR A 257 22.33 7.60 -19.20
N MET A 258 22.61 7.18 -17.98
CA MET A 258 21.69 6.38 -17.17
C MET A 258 20.41 7.18 -16.84
N GLN A 259 20.53 8.44 -16.45
CA GLN A 259 19.37 9.32 -16.18
C GLN A 259 18.47 9.44 -17.41
N LYS A 260 19.05 9.80 -18.56
CA LYS A 260 18.26 9.93 -19.80
C LYS A 260 17.54 8.66 -20.20
N ALA A 261 18.18 7.50 -20.03
CA ALA A 261 17.55 6.22 -20.35
C ALA A 261 16.37 5.91 -19.41
N ILE A 262 16.57 6.06 -18.09
CA ILE A 262 15.53 5.77 -17.10
C ILE A 262 14.37 6.75 -17.22
N GLU A 263 14.63 8.05 -17.33
CA GLU A 263 13.61 9.08 -17.42
C GLU A 263 12.85 9.01 -18.75
N GLY A 264 13.56 8.71 -19.84
CA GLY A 264 12.95 8.44 -21.14
C GLY A 264 11.99 7.26 -21.14
N ALA A 265 12.18 6.29 -20.24
CA ALA A 265 11.29 5.16 -20.02
C ALA A 265 10.21 5.42 -18.94
N GLY A 266 10.10 6.67 -18.44
CA GLY A 266 9.12 7.09 -17.46
C GLY A 266 9.47 6.74 -15.99
N GLY A 267 10.71 6.33 -15.73
CA GLY A 267 11.27 6.24 -14.38
C GLY A 267 11.68 7.62 -13.84
N MET A 268 12.16 7.66 -12.62
CA MET A 268 12.67 8.85 -11.96
C MET A 268 14.06 8.57 -11.41
N THR A 269 14.96 9.53 -11.51
CA THR A 269 16.30 9.43 -10.94
C THR A 269 16.53 10.49 -9.88
N LYS A 270 17.39 10.21 -8.91
CA LYS A 270 17.94 11.19 -7.99
C LYS A 270 19.41 10.89 -7.72
N VAL A 271 20.23 11.91 -7.80
CA VAL A 271 21.62 11.84 -7.37
C VAL A 271 21.68 12.04 -5.86
N ILE A 272 22.29 11.08 -5.17
CA ILE A 272 22.52 11.09 -3.73
C ILE A 272 24.03 11.25 -3.52
N ALA A 273 24.41 12.30 -2.83
CA ALA A 273 25.80 12.64 -2.57
C ALA A 273 26.06 12.84 -1.06
N LEU A 274 27.31 13.17 -0.70
CA LEU A 274 27.68 13.51 0.68
C LEU A 274 26.99 14.80 1.16
N HIS A 275 26.60 15.68 0.23
CA HIS A 275 25.82 16.89 0.52
C HIS A 275 24.84 17.19 -0.61
N GLN A 276 23.83 17.96 -0.32
CA GLN A 276 22.90 18.50 -1.32
C GLN A 276 23.52 19.67 -2.09
N GLY A 277 22.98 19.96 -3.28
CA GLY A 277 23.39 21.06 -4.15
C GLY A 277 23.92 20.55 -5.46
N SER A 278 25.22 20.44 -5.65
CA SER A 278 25.85 19.90 -6.86
C SER A 278 27.11 19.12 -6.56
N ILE A 279 27.40 18.15 -7.44
CA ILE A 279 28.69 17.44 -7.47
C ILE A 279 29.48 17.89 -8.71
N LYS A 280 30.81 17.96 -8.58
CA LYS A 280 31.73 18.39 -9.64
C LYS A 280 32.35 17.17 -10.31
N CYS A 281 32.01 16.94 -11.58
CA CYS A 281 32.41 15.78 -12.35
C CYS A 281 33.09 16.23 -13.65
N ASP A 282 34.43 16.14 -13.72
CA ASP A 282 35.22 16.48 -14.92
C ASP A 282 34.89 17.85 -15.57
N GLY A 283 34.71 18.87 -14.73
CA GLY A 283 34.36 20.24 -15.18
C GLY A 283 32.89 20.48 -15.44
N ILE A 284 32.03 19.50 -15.21
CA ILE A 284 30.58 19.60 -15.27
C ILE A 284 30.04 19.60 -13.85
N GLU A 285 29.05 20.43 -13.57
CA GLU A 285 28.26 20.35 -12.33
C GLU A 285 26.97 19.59 -12.58
N LEU A 286 26.74 18.54 -11.77
CA LEU A 286 25.50 17.79 -11.76
C LEU A 286 24.73 18.06 -10.47
N PRO A 287 23.39 18.26 -10.52
CA PRO A 287 22.58 18.41 -9.32
C PRO A 287 22.68 17.19 -8.41
N ALA A 288 22.81 17.43 -7.10
CA ALA A 288 22.68 16.41 -6.06
C ALA A 288 21.42 16.76 -5.23
N GLU A 289 20.32 16.08 -5.53
CA GLU A 289 19.02 16.41 -4.97
C GLU A 289 18.87 15.98 -3.52
N GLU A 290 19.59 14.93 -3.13
CA GLU A 290 19.55 14.39 -1.77
C GLU A 290 20.95 14.17 -1.22
N SER A 291 21.06 14.17 0.10
CA SER A 291 22.23 13.62 0.78
C SER A 291 21.91 12.25 1.38
N TYR A 292 22.94 11.45 1.64
CA TYR A 292 22.74 10.17 2.31
C TYR A 292 22.13 10.30 3.72
N LEU A 293 22.20 11.48 4.34
CA LEU A 293 21.53 11.79 5.61
C LEU A 293 20.03 12.02 5.45
N THR A 294 19.59 12.49 4.28
CA THR A 294 18.18 12.81 4.00
C THR A 294 17.47 11.71 3.20
N ALA A 295 18.24 10.84 2.54
CA ALA A 295 17.72 9.76 1.71
C ALA A 295 17.99 8.39 2.35
N ALA A 296 16.97 7.58 2.49
CA ALA A 296 17.09 6.19 2.87
C ALA A 296 16.77 5.27 1.68
N SER A 297 17.39 4.07 1.64
CA SER A 297 17.20 3.14 0.53
C SER A 297 15.75 2.76 0.31
N VAL A 298 14.91 2.79 1.36
CA VAL A 298 13.48 2.49 1.30
C VAL A 298 12.70 3.39 0.34
N LEU A 299 13.19 4.60 0.09
CA LEU A 299 12.56 5.58 -0.80
C LEU A 299 12.77 5.28 -2.29
N PHE A 300 13.60 4.29 -2.63
CA PHE A 300 14.02 3.96 -3.99
C PHE A 300 13.73 2.51 -4.33
N ASP A 301 13.48 2.25 -5.62
CA ASP A 301 13.25 0.92 -6.16
C ASP A 301 14.53 0.21 -6.59
N ALA A 302 15.56 0.97 -6.95
CA ALA A 302 16.85 0.46 -7.41
C ALA A 302 17.99 1.45 -7.09
N VAL A 303 19.23 0.97 -7.20
CA VAL A 303 20.44 1.74 -6.94
C VAL A 303 21.42 1.62 -8.11
N TYR A 304 22.01 2.73 -8.52
CA TYR A 304 23.09 2.79 -9.50
C TYR A 304 24.35 3.40 -8.90
N LEU A 305 25.47 2.76 -9.09
CA LEU A 305 26.80 3.14 -8.61
C LEU A 305 27.70 3.42 -9.84
N PRO A 306 27.81 4.67 -10.28
CA PRO A 306 28.69 5.03 -11.39
C PRO A 306 30.17 4.90 -11.03
N GLY A 307 31.02 4.81 -12.04
CA GLY A 307 32.47 4.90 -11.89
C GLY A 307 32.94 6.30 -11.49
N GLY A 308 34.28 6.43 -11.42
CA GLY A 308 34.97 7.63 -11.01
C GLY A 308 35.71 7.46 -9.71
N LYS A 309 37.02 7.19 -9.82
CA LYS A 309 37.89 6.81 -8.68
C LYS A 309 37.77 7.77 -7.49
N LYS A 310 37.82 9.10 -7.74
CA LYS A 310 37.73 10.09 -6.66
C LYS A 310 36.41 10.04 -5.91
N SER A 311 35.32 9.90 -6.63
CA SER A 311 33.96 9.73 -6.06
C SER A 311 33.87 8.46 -5.22
N VAL A 312 34.26 7.35 -5.80
CA VAL A 312 34.21 6.03 -5.15
C VAL A 312 35.08 5.98 -3.90
N ASP A 313 36.31 6.53 -3.95
CA ASP A 313 37.18 6.57 -2.79
C ASP A 313 36.60 7.39 -1.62
N ALA A 314 35.91 8.49 -1.91
CA ALA A 314 35.19 9.27 -0.91
C ALA A 314 33.98 8.50 -0.32
N LEU A 315 33.21 7.83 -1.18
CA LEU A 315 32.02 7.07 -0.77
C LEU A 315 32.40 5.81 0.05
N LYS A 316 33.52 5.17 -0.23
CA LYS A 316 34.05 4.03 0.55
C LYS A 316 34.32 4.38 2.01
N ALA A 317 34.64 5.63 2.30
CA ALA A 317 34.93 6.10 3.65
C ALA A 317 33.66 6.37 4.48
N GLU A 318 32.49 6.30 3.88
CA GLU A 318 31.20 6.64 4.50
C GLU A 318 30.37 5.40 4.84
N PRO A 319 30.31 5.00 6.12
CA PRO A 319 29.56 3.82 6.54
C PRO A 319 28.07 3.86 6.17
N ASP A 320 27.46 5.04 6.19
CA ASP A 320 26.03 5.20 5.89
C ASP A 320 25.71 4.90 4.41
N ILE A 321 26.64 5.19 3.50
CA ILE A 321 26.52 4.80 2.09
C ILE A 321 26.62 3.28 1.93
N LEU A 322 27.58 2.65 2.60
CA LEU A 322 27.69 1.18 2.58
C LEU A 322 26.45 0.52 3.17
N HIS A 323 25.88 1.12 4.22
CA HIS A 323 24.62 0.67 4.80
C HIS A 323 23.46 0.85 3.82
N PHE A 324 23.34 2.02 3.16
CA PHE A 324 22.30 2.27 2.15
C PHE A 324 22.29 1.20 1.05
N ILE A 325 23.47 0.87 0.51
CA ILE A 325 23.63 -0.15 -0.54
C ILE A 325 23.30 -1.54 0.02
N SER A 326 23.78 -1.85 1.22
CA SER A 326 23.49 -3.13 1.89
C SER A 326 21.99 -3.32 2.15
N GLU A 327 21.28 -2.27 2.56
CA GLU A 327 19.82 -2.31 2.71
C GLU A 327 19.11 -2.50 1.36
N ALA A 328 19.56 -1.85 0.29
CA ALA A 328 19.01 -2.08 -1.03
C ALA A 328 19.21 -3.54 -1.48
N TYR A 329 20.36 -4.13 -1.18
CA TYR A 329 20.65 -5.53 -1.45
C TYR A 329 19.77 -6.46 -0.62
N LYS A 330 19.66 -6.23 0.68
CA LYS A 330 18.82 -6.97 1.63
C LYS A 330 17.35 -6.99 1.18
N HIS A 331 16.86 -5.85 0.73
CA HIS A 331 15.48 -5.72 0.25
C HIS A 331 15.30 -6.16 -1.21
N CYS A 332 16.24 -6.94 -1.74
CA CYS A 332 16.16 -7.61 -3.03
C CYS A 332 15.97 -6.66 -4.23
N LYS A 333 16.40 -5.39 -4.11
CA LYS A 333 16.27 -4.38 -5.17
C LYS A 333 17.32 -4.60 -6.26
N ALA A 334 17.02 -4.15 -7.49
CA ALA A 334 18.00 -4.11 -8.56
C ALA A 334 19.15 -3.14 -8.19
N ILE A 335 20.39 -3.56 -8.41
CA ILE A 335 21.59 -2.75 -8.19
C ILE A 335 22.45 -2.82 -9.44
N ALA A 336 22.85 -1.67 -9.98
CA ALA A 336 23.85 -1.59 -11.05
C ALA A 336 25.12 -0.89 -10.56
N ALA A 337 26.25 -1.32 -11.08
CA ALA A 337 27.55 -0.70 -10.79
C ALA A 337 28.44 -0.77 -12.03
N ASP A 338 29.11 0.34 -12.31
CA ASP A 338 30.04 0.43 -13.42
C ASP A 338 31.45 0.82 -12.91
N ASP A 339 32.46 0.30 -13.58
CA ASP A 339 33.87 0.59 -13.33
C ASP A 339 34.25 0.51 -11.82
N GLU A 340 34.78 1.58 -11.22
CA GLU A 340 35.13 1.61 -9.80
C GLU A 340 33.92 1.53 -8.86
N GLY A 341 32.69 1.81 -9.36
CA GLY A 341 31.44 1.58 -8.62
C GLY A 341 31.27 0.11 -8.20
N VAL A 342 31.82 -0.82 -8.97
CA VAL A 342 31.87 -2.25 -8.61
C VAL A 342 32.69 -2.47 -7.34
N ASP A 343 33.80 -1.74 -7.16
CA ASP A 343 34.60 -1.85 -5.94
C ASP A 343 33.88 -1.33 -4.71
N LEU A 344 33.02 -0.29 -4.85
CA LEU A 344 32.16 0.18 -3.78
C LEU A 344 31.13 -0.89 -3.41
N LEU A 345 30.52 -1.52 -4.41
CA LEU A 345 29.55 -2.60 -4.20
C LEU A 345 30.18 -3.81 -3.49
N LYS A 346 31.44 -4.16 -3.80
CA LYS A 346 32.20 -5.24 -3.14
C LYS A 346 32.40 -5.03 -1.65
N MET A 347 32.37 -3.80 -1.16
CA MET A 347 32.50 -3.50 0.28
C MET A 347 31.17 -3.69 1.06
N THR A 348 30.08 -4.02 0.39
CA THR A 348 28.76 -4.18 0.97
C THR A 348 28.35 -5.65 1.12
N ALA A 349 27.19 -5.91 1.67
CA ALA A 349 26.62 -7.26 1.77
C ALA A 349 26.47 -7.98 0.41
N ALA A 350 26.52 -7.26 -0.70
CA ALA A 350 26.52 -7.82 -2.04
C ALA A 350 27.90 -8.40 -2.45
N GLY A 351 28.97 -7.96 -1.80
CA GLY A 351 30.36 -8.25 -2.21
C GLY A 351 30.69 -9.73 -2.32
N GLU A 352 30.21 -10.54 -1.37
CA GLU A 352 30.41 -12.00 -1.36
C GLU A 352 29.83 -12.72 -2.59
N LYS A 353 28.93 -12.06 -3.32
CA LYS A 353 28.18 -12.64 -4.45
C LYS A 353 28.65 -12.15 -5.82
N ILE A 354 29.56 -11.18 -5.87
CA ILE A 354 30.03 -10.57 -7.12
C ILE A 354 31.07 -11.44 -7.83
N ASP A 355 31.80 -12.26 -7.09
CA ASP A 355 32.81 -13.18 -7.64
C ASP A 355 32.20 -14.48 -8.21
N GLU A 356 30.85 -14.61 -8.18
CA GLU A 356 30.11 -15.69 -8.79
C GLU A 356 30.02 -15.52 -10.33
N ASN A 357 29.56 -16.57 -11.02
CA ASN A 357 29.33 -16.52 -12.46
C ASN A 357 28.42 -15.31 -12.83
N MET A 358 28.78 -14.56 -13.89
CA MET A 358 28.04 -13.37 -14.34
C MET A 358 26.55 -13.63 -14.58
N ASP A 359 26.17 -14.82 -15.08
CA ASP A 359 24.76 -15.18 -15.29
C ASP A 359 24.01 -15.28 -13.95
N ASP A 360 24.64 -15.81 -12.91
CA ASP A 360 24.05 -15.86 -11.56
C ASP A 360 23.90 -14.46 -10.95
N VAL A 361 24.86 -13.58 -11.18
CA VAL A 361 24.82 -12.19 -10.71
C VAL A 361 23.63 -11.45 -11.34
N LEU A 362 23.44 -11.56 -12.66
CA LEU A 362 22.32 -10.98 -13.37
C LEU A 362 20.97 -11.58 -12.91
N ALA A 363 20.92 -12.89 -12.71
CA ALA A 363 19.73 -13.57 -12.20
C ALA A 363 19.32 -13.06 -10.81
N LYS A 364 20.29 -12.64 -10.00
CA LYS A 364 20.11 -12.05 -8.68
C LYS A 364 19.84 -10.52 -8.71
N GLY A 365 19.76 -9.91 -9.90
CA GLY A 365 19.47 -8.48 -10.06
C GLY A 365 20.61 -7.54 -9.73
N ILE A 366 21.84 -8.03 -9.85
CA ILE A 366 23.07 -7.23 -9.81
C ILE A 366 23.58 -7.08 -11.25
N VAL A 367 23.70 -5.86 -11.72
CA VAL A 367 24.07 -5.54 -13.11
C VAL A 367 25.43 -4.83 -13.10
N LEU A 368 26.47 -5.48 -13.63
CA LEU A 368 27.85 -4.96 -13.57
C LEU A 368 28.34 -4.63 -14.98
N ASN A 369 28.82 -3.40 -15.19
CA ASN A 369 29.38 -2.94 -16.46
C ASN A 369 28.50 -3.28 -17.68
N GLN A 370 27.19 -3.04 -17.55
CA GLN A 370 26.21 -3.33 -18.57
C GLN A 370 25.51 -2.06 -19.07
N THR A 371 24.72 -2.21 -20.14
CA THR A 371 23.96 -1.10 -20.71
C THR A 371 22.82 -0.66 -19.79
N PRO A 372 22.34 0.60 -19.92
CA PRO A 372 21.16 1.07 -19.21
C PRO A 372 19.92 0.17 -19.43
N GLU A 373 19.77 -0.42 -20.62
CA GLU A 373 18.67 -1.34 -20.93
C GLU A 373 18.70 -2.61 -20.08
N ALA A 374 19.90 -3.15 -19.79
CA ALA A 374 20.04 -4.30 -18.92
C ALA A 374 19.61 -3.95 -17.49
N PHE A 375 20.00 -2.79 -17.00
CA PHE A 375 19.57 -2.32 -15.70
C PHE A 375 18.05 -2.03 -15.65
N MET A 376 17.49 -1.39 -16.67
CA MET A 376 16.04 -1.16 -16.76
C MET A 376 15.23 -2.48 -16.76
N LYS A 377 15.72 -3.52 -17.44
CA LYS A 377 15.10 -4.87 -17.35
C LYS A 377 15.14 -5.43 -15.93
N ALA A 378 16.23 -5.21 -15.19
CA ALA A 378 16.32 -5.61 -13.80
C ALA A 378 15.35 -4.81 -12.91
N ILE A 379 15.26 -3.48 -13.09
CA ILE A 379 14.32 -2.62 -12.36
C ILE A 379 12.86 -3.07 -12.62
N ALA A 380 12.51 -3.40 -13.86
CA ALA A 380 11.17 -3.83 -14.25
C ALA A 380 10.75 -5.13 -13.52
N ARG A 381 11.66 -6.02 -13.18
CA ARG A 381 11.40 -7.21 -12.36
C ARG A 381 11.05 -6.89 -10.89
N HIS A 382 11.32 -5.70 -10.46
CA HIS A 382 11.06 -5.09 -9.16
C HIS A 382 11.86 -5.68 -8.00
N ARG A 383 11.79 -6.99 -7.73
CA ARG A 383 12.49 -7.62 -6.60
C ARG A 383 13.06 -8.98 -7.00
N PHE A 384 14.20 -9.31 -6.44
CA PHE A 384 14.94 -10.54 -6.68
C PHE A 384 14.91 -11.41 -5.42
N TRP A 385 13.75 -11.99 -5.13
CA TRP A 385 13.49 -12.76 -3.91
C TRP A 385 14.41 -13.98 -3.73
N VAL A 386 15.05 -14.44 -4.81
CA VAL A 386 16.09 -15.47 -4.76
C VAL A 386 17.27 -15.10 -3.82
N ARG A 387 17.48 -13.80 -3.57
CA ARG A 387 18.50 -13.31 -2.62
C ARG A 387 18.03 -13.31 -1.18
N GLN A 388 16.74 -13.46 -0.95
CA GLN A 388 16.21 -13.39 0.39
C GLN A 388 16.66 -14.62 1.20
N GLN A 389 17.47 -14.39 2.21
CA GLN A 389 17.89 -15.40 3.18
C GLN A 389 17.36 -14.96 4.56
N PRO A 390 16.34 -15.62 5.10
CA PRO A 390 15.83 -15.28 6.42
C PRO A 390 16.94 -15.28 7.47
N GLY A 391 17.08 -14.18 8.21
CA GLY A 391 18.02 -14.05 9.32
C GLY A 391 19.49 -13.90 8.98
N LYS A 392 19.90 -13.87 7.71
CA LYS A 392 21.31 -13.78 7.31
C LYS A 392 21.74 -12.43 6.74
N VAL A 393 20.82 -11.57 6.34
CA VAL A 393 21.16 -10.23 5.87
C VAL A 393 21.11 -9.28 7.06
N PRO A 394 22.19 -8.56 7.40
CA PRO A 394 22.18 -7.60 8.50
C PRO A 394 21.08 -6.56 8.31
N ALA A 395 20.42 -6.22 9.41
CA ALA A 395 19.44 -5.14 9.43
C ALA A 395 20.12 -3.78 9.39
#